data_f8a31911a318a0c12a73641083a782aa
#
_entry.id   f8a31911a318a0c12a73641083a782aa
#
_cell.length_a   1.000
_cell.length_b   1.000
_cell.length_c   1.000
_cell.angle_alpha   90.00
_cell.angle_beta   90.00
_cell.angle_gamma   90.00
#
_symmetry.space_group_name_H-M   'P 1'
#
loop_
_entity.id
_entity.type
_entity.pdbx_description
1 polymer ?
#
loop_
_entity_poly.entity_id
_entity_poly.type
_entity_poly.pdbx_seq_one_letter_code
_entity_poly.pdbx_strand_id
1 'polypeptide(L)'
;AGTVVVELCCGVAAVAAAVAAEVPGCEVYAADVDPVEVAVARRNLPPEAGVERVFEGDLYDALPPSLRGRVGVLVANAPYVPTDEIPNMPPEARDHEPHMALDGGTDGLDVQRRIIAAAREWLAPGGSLLIETSVRQAPATAEAMRAAGLEPRIVHDEDLDATIVAGRAR
;
A
#
# COMPACT_ATOMS: atom_id res chain seq x y z
N ALA A 1 -19.70 13.34 -0.96
CA ALA A 1 -18.94 12.17 -0.51
C ALA A 1 -17.48 12.58 -0.42
N GLY A 2 -16.80 12.16 0.65
CA GLY A 2 -15.39 12.43 0.83
C GLY A 2 -14.51 11.60 -0.11
N THR A 3 -13.20 11.86 -0.09
CA THR A 3 -12.22 11.05 -0.82
C THR A 3 -12.13 9.67 -0.17
N VAL A 4 -12.21 8.61 -0.99
CA VAL A 4 -11.96 7.25 -0.52
C VAL A 4 -10.45 7.00 -0.53
N VAL A 5 -9.90 6.62 0.62
CA VAL A 5 -8.50 6.27 0.81
C VAL A 5 -8.42 4.80 1.18
N VAL A 6 -7.53 4.06 0.54
CA VAL A 6 -7.29 2.63 0.82
C VAL A 6 -5.81 2.41 1.07
N GLU A 7 -5.46 1.71 2.15
CA GLU A 7 -4.11 1.22 2.43
C GLU A 7 -4.08 -0.30 2.22
N LEU A 8 -3.25 -0.78 1.28
CA LEU A 8 -2.93 -2.20 1.08
C LEU A 8 -1.60 -2.55 1.76
N CYS A 9 -1.45 -3.79 2.18
CA CYS A 9 -0.32 -4.24 3.00
C CYS A 9 -0.18 -3.34 4.24
N CYS A 10 -1.31 -3.12 4.92
CA CYS A 10 -1.43 -2.06 5.91
C CYS A 10 -0.71 -2.34 7.23
N GLY A 11 -0.30 -3.60 7.48
CA GLY A 11 0.21 -3.98 8.78
C GLY A 11 -0.73 -3.55 9.89
N VAL A 12 -0.26 -2.72 10.79
CA VAL A 12 -1.06 -2.13 11.88
C VAL A 12 -1.96 -0.96 11.46
N ALA A 13 -2.05 -0.65 10.17
CA ALA A 13 -2.81 0.47 9.59
C ALA A 13 -2.38 1.85 10.09
N ALA A 14 -1.08 2.10 10.18
CA ALA A 14 -0.56 3.36 10.70
C ALA A 14 -0.90 4.55 9.78
N VAL A 15 -0.77 4.40 8.47
CA VAL A 15 -1.08 5.45 7.48
C VAL A 15 -2.59 5.70 7.45
N ALA A 16 -3.40 4.62 7.38
CA ALA A 16 -4.86 4.75 7.38
C ALA A 16 -5.38 5.45 8.64
N ALA A 17 -4.84 5.10 9.81
CA ALA A 17 -5.23 5.73 11.08
C ALA A 17 -4.84 7.21 11.11
N ALA A 18 -3.64 7.57 10.66
CA ALA A 18 -3.19 8.96 10.58
C ALA A 18 -4.08 9.77 9.62
N VAL A 19 -4.38 9.25 8.43
CA VAL A 19 -5.29 9.92 7.48
C VAL A 19 -6.68 10.11 8.07
N ALA A 20 -7.22 9.09 8.73
CA ALA A 20 -8.54 9.18 9.35
C ALA A 20 -8.60 10.24 10.46
N ALA A 21 -7.50 10.43 11.21
CA ALA A 21 -7.43 11.41 12.28
C ALA A 21 -7.21 12.85 11.77
N GLU A 22 -6.39 13.01 10.73
CA GLU A 22 -5.90 14.34 10.31
C GLU A 22 -6.64 14.92 9.10
N VAL A 23 -7.34 14.08 8.30
CA VAL A 23 -8.03 14.53 7.10
C VAL A 23 -9.55 14.32 7.22
N PRO A 24 -10.27 15.30 7.75
CA PRO A 24 -11.72 15.19 7.94
C PRO A 24 -12.47 14.94 6.62
N GLY A 25 -13.45 14.04 6.67
CA GLY A 25 -14.32 13.75 5.53
C GLY A 25 -13.79 12.72 4.55
N CYS A 26 -12.64 12.09 4.82
CA CYS A 26 -12.18 10.92 4.07
C CYS A 26 -12.91 9.65 4.53
N GLU A 27 -13.24 8.78 3.56
CA GLU A 27 -13.65 7.40 3.82
C GLU A 27 -12.36 6.54 3.75
N VAL A 28 -11.86 6.04 4.90
CA VAL A 28 -10.56 5.36 4.96
C VAL A 28 -10.75 3.87 5.21
N TYR A 29 -10.07 3.05 4.43
CA TYR A 29 -10.08 1.59 4.49
C TYR A 29 -8.66 1.04 4.46
N ALA A 30 -8.46 -0.17 5.03
CA ALA A 30 -7.17 -0.84 5.08
C ALA A 30 -7.33 -2.34 4.84
N ALA A 31 -6.31 -2.99 4.28
CA ALA A 31 -6.30 -4.44 4.09
C ALA A 31 -4.89 -5.01 4.28
N ASP A 32 -4.84 -6.16 4.94
CA ASP A 32 -3.62 -6.96 5.09
C ASP A 32 -3.93 -8.45 5.03
N VAL A 33 -2.94 -9.25 4.67
CA VAL A 33 -3.06 -10.70 4.62
C VAL A 33 -2.77 -11.37 5.96
N ASP A 34 -2.04 -10.69 6.86
CA ASP A 34 -1.68 -11.22 8.17
C ASP A 34 -2.82 -10.98 9.20
N PRO A 35 -3.47 -12.04 9.73
CA PRO A 35 -4.56 -11.90 10.69
C PRO A 35 -4.12 -11.27 12.02
N VAL A 36 -2.84 -11.37 12.39
CA VAL A 36 -2.30 -10.75 13.61
C VAL A 36 -2.24 -9.24 13.44
N GLU A 37 -1.70 -8.79 12.31
CA GLU A 37 -1.64 -7.37 11.95
C GLU A 37 -3.04 -6.78 11.81
N VAL A 38 -3.94 -7.47 11.11
CA VAL A 38 -5.35 -7.06 10.97
C VAL A 38 -6.05 -6.88 12.32
N ALA A 39 -5.77 -7.76 13.29
CA ALA A 39 -6.34 -7.63 14.63
C ALA A 39 -5.86 -6.36 15.36
N VAL A 40 -4.64 -5.92 15.11
CA VAL A 40 -4.09 -4.64 15.61
C VAL A 40 -4.66 -3.48 14.82
N ALA A 41 -4.66 -3.57 13.48
CA ALA A 41 -5.20 -2.55 12.59
C ALA A 41 -6.65 -2.16 12.92
N ARG A 42 -7.51 -3.13 13.25
CA ARG A 42 -8.90 -2.90 13.67
C ARG A 42 -9.03 -2.07 14.95
N ARG A 43 -8.02 -2.09 15.82
CA ARG A 43 -7.98 -1.22 17.00
C ARG A 43 -7.54 0.21 16.66
N ASN A 44 -6.62 0.33 15.71
CA ASN A 44 -6.11 1.61 15.26
C ASN A 44 -7.07 2.35 14.31
N LEU A 45 -7.85 1.58 13.53
CA LEU A 45 -8.86 2.08 12.60
C LEU A 45 -10.20 1.37 12.88
N PRO A 46 -10.91 1.74 13.96
CA PRO A 46 -12.17 1.10 14.34
C PRO A 46 -13.27 1.35 13.31
N PRO A 47 -14.32 0.52 13.28
CA PRO A 47 -15.49 0.73 12.44
C PRO A 47 -16.09 2.12 12.66
N GLU A 48 -16.57 2.74 11.59
CA GLU A 48 -17.21 4.04 11.63
C GLU A 48 -18.67 3.91 11.18
N ALA A 49 -19.59 4.43 11.97
CA ALA A 49 -21.05 4.31 11.73
C ALA A 49 -21.49 2.85 11.46
N GLY A 50 -20.82 1.87 12.07
CA GLY A 50 -21.11 0.44 11.89
C GLY A 50 -20.55 -0.16 10.60
N VAL A 51 -19.75 0.56 9.83
CA VAL A 51 -19.09 0.09 8.62
C VAL A 51 -17.69 -0.44 8.97
N GLU A 52 -17.39 -1.68 8.58
CA GLU A 52 -16.04 -2.26 8.73
C GLU A 52 -15.06 -1.52 7.82
N ARG A 53 -13.86 -1.25 8.34
CA ARG A 53 -12.84 -0.47 7.64
C ARG A 53 -11.54 -1.23 7.42
N VAL A 54 -11.32 -2.37 8.10
CA VAL A 54 -10.11 -3.18 8.00
C VAL A 54 -10.47 -4.60 7.59
N PHE A 55 -9.90 -5.07 6.49
CA PHE A 55 -10.20 -6.35 5.86
C PHE A 55 -8.99 -7.27 5.85
N GLU A 56 -9.23 -8.55 6.13
CA GLU A 56 -8.22 -9.60 6.03
C GLU A 56 -8.30 -10.27 4.67
N GLY A 57 -7.16 -10.35 3.97
CA GLY A 57 -7.03 -11.06 2.71
C GLY A 57 -5.94 -10.51 1.81
N ASP A 58 -5.81 -11.13 0.63
CA ASP A 58 -4.73 -10.84 -0.30
C ASP A 58 -5.07 -9.62 -1.18
N LEU A 59 -4.41 -8.51 -0.90
CA LEU A 59 -4.51 -7.24 -1.65
C LEU A 59 -5.97 -6.84 -1.90
N TYR A 60 -6.33 -6.66 -3.17
CA TYR A 60 -7.67 -6.21 -3.57
C TYR A 60 -8.78 -7.23 -3.32
N ASP A 61 -8.45 -8.52 -3.21
CA ASP A 61 -9.45 -9.57 -2.97
C ASP A 61 -10.09 -9.43 -1.58
N ALA A 62 -9.39 -8.77 -0.65
CA ALA A 62 -9.92 -8.43 0.66
C ALA A 62 -10.98 -7.32 0.63
N LEU A 63 -10.92 -6.43 -0.35
CA LEU A 63 -11.71 -5.21 -0.36
C LEU A 63 -13.15 -5.41 -0.83
N PRO A 64 -14.12 -4.69 -0.26
CA PRO A 64 -15.49 -4.67 -0.76
C PRO A 64 -15.55 -4.26 -2.25
N PRO A 65 -16.25 -5.01 -3.11
CA PRO A 65 -16.39 -4.66 -4.53
C PRO A 65 -17.00 -3.27 -4.78
N SER A 66 -17.72 -2.74 -3.80
CA SER A 66 -18.31 -1.39 -3.86
C SER A 66 -17.29 -0.25 -3.88
N LEU A 67 -16.01 -0.53 -3.59
CA LEU A 67 -14.92 0.45 -3.67
C LEU A 67 -14.31 0.54 -5.08
N ARG A 68 -14.60 -0.40 -5.98
CA ARG A 68 -14.08 -0.35 -7.36
C ARG A 68 -14.47 0.94 -8.06
N GLY A 69 -13.48 1.58 -8.69
CA GLY A 69 -13.63 2.84 -9.41
C GLY A 69 -13.90 4.07 -8.52
N ARG A 70 -13.79 3.94 -7.18
CA ARG A 70 -14.07 5.01 -6.23
C ARG A 70 -12.86 5.47 -5.43
N VAL A 71 -11.75 4.74 -5.46
CA VAL A 71 -10.57 5.03 -4.65
C VAL A 71 -9.87 6.28 -5.18
N GLY A 72 -9.87 7.34 -4.40
CA GLY A 72 -9.16 8.58 -4.74
C GLY A 72 -7.66 8.49 -4.45
N VAL A 73 -7.29 7.80 -3.36
CA VAL A 73 -5.90 7.55 -2.99
C VAL A 73 -5.74 6.11 -2.55
N LEU A 74 -4.84 5.40 -3.21
CA LEU A 74 -4.43 4.04 -2.87
C LEU A 74 -2.98 4.09 -2.41
N VAL A 75 -2.70 3.60 -1.20
CA VAL A 75 -1.35 3.60 -0.62
C VAL A 75 -0.92 2.16 -0.39
N ALA A 76 0.34 1.84 -0.63
CA ALA A 76 0.91 0.56 -0.29
C ALA A 76 2.39 0.70 0.13
N ASN A 77 2.71 0.16 1.32
CA ASN A 77 4.07 -0.19 1.71
C ASN A 77 4.20 -1.71 1.61
N ALA A 78 4.31 -2.20 0.37
CA ALA A 78 4.36 -3.64 0.08
C ALA A 78 5.77 -4.18 0.33
N PRO A 79 5.94 -5.48 0.66
CA PRO A 79 7.24 -6.10 0.75
C PRO A 79 8.08 -5.84 -0.50
N TYR A 80 9.29 -5.31 -0.33
CA TYR A 80 10.15 -4.91 -1.46
C TYR A 80 11.60 -5.39 -1.35
N VAL A 81 11.93 -6.21 -0.35
CA VAL A 81 13.28 -6.77 -0.21
C VAL A 81 13.43 -7.95 -1.18
N PRO A 82 14.47 -7.96 -2.06
CA PRO A 82 14.77 -9.14 -2.85
C PRO A 82 15.03 -10.37 -1.97
N THR A 83 14.49 -11.53 -2.35
CA THR A 83 14.55 -12.75 -1.53
C THR A 83 15.97 -13.11 -1.08
N ASP A 84 16.96 -12.93 -1.96
CA ASP A 84 18.37 -13.23 -1.69
C ASP A 84 19.08 -12.16 -0.85
N GLU A 85 18.50 -10.98 -0.68
CA GLU A 85 19.03 -9.91 0.17
C GLU A 85 18.53 -10.00 1.63
N ILE A 86 17.43 -10.71 1.90
CA ILE A 86 16.88 -10.86 3.25
C ILE A 86 17.90 -11.37 4.28
N PRO A 87 18.74 -12.38 3.99
CA PRO A 87 19.75 -12.83 4.94
C PRO A 87 20.79 -11.77 5.33
N ASN A 88 20.95 -10.73 4.52
CA ASN A 88 21.91 -9.65 4.72
C ASN A 88 21.32 -8.42 5.43
N MET A 89 20.03 -8.46 5.75
CA MET A 89 19.36 -7.37 6.48
C MET A 89 19.86 -7.26 7.93
N PRO A 90 19.71 -6.07 8.54
CA PRO A 90 19.93 -5.89 9.95
C PRO A 90 19.15 -6.91 10.79
N PRO A 91 19.73 -7.47 11.88
CA PRO A 91 19.06 -8.48 12.70
C PRO A 91 17.70 -8.04 13.23
N GLU A 92 17.54 -6.75 13.53
CA GLU A 92 16.30 -6.16 14.04
C GLU A 92 15.13 -6.36 13.08
N ALA A 93 15.35 -6.18 11.79
CA ALA A 93 14.30 -6.43 10.78
C ALA A 93 14.19 -7.91 10.45
N ARG A 94 15.33 -8.56 10.15
CA ARG A 94 15.37 -9.97 9.71
C ARG A 94 14.75 -10.94 10.73
N ASP A 95 15.03 -10.72 12.03
CA ASP A 95 14.70 -11.70 13.09
C ASP A 95 13.35 -11.39 13.78
N HIS A 96 12.80 -10.20 13.58
CA HIS A 96 11.59 -9.74 14.27
C HIS A 96 10.41 -9.45 13.32
N GLU A 97 10.66 -9.20 12.02
CA GLU A 97 9.57 -9.03 11.07
C GLU A 97 9.22 -10.37 10.39
N PRO A 98 7.94 -10.67 10.17
CA PRO A 98 7.54 -11.84 9.40
C PRO A 98 8.20 -11.85 8.02
N HIS A 99 8.72 -12.99 7.57
CA HIS A 99 9.36 -13.12 6.25
C HIS A 99 8.46 -12.59 5.12
N MET A 100 7.15 -12.82 5.24
CA MET A 100 6.14 -12.35 4.29
C MET A 100 6.05 -10.80 4.23
N ALA A 101 6.39 -10.10 5.29
CA ALA A 101 6.40 -8.63 5.33
C ALA A 101 7.65 -8.03 4.66
N LEU A 102 8.68 -8.85 4.39
CA LEU A 102 9.95 -8.42 3.80
C LEU A 102 10.07 -8.84 2.34
N ASP A 103 9.69 -10.09 2.02
CA ASP A 103 9.98 -10.75 0.74
C ASP A 103 9.15 -10.20 -0.42
N GLY A 104 9.79 -9.40 -1.25
CA GLY A 104 9.22 -8.86 -2.49
C GLY A 104 9.50 -9.72 -3.74
N GLY A 105 10.03 -10.94 -3.58
CA GLY A 105 10.41 -11.81 -4.70
C GLY A 105 11.82 -11.57 -5.22
N THR A 106 12.15 -12.11 -6.39
CA THR A 106 13.50 -12.14 -6.93
C THR A 106 14.15 -10.76 -7.06
N ASP A 107 13.41 -9.75 -7.47
CA ASP A 107 13.89 -8.36 -7.61
C ASP A 107 13.20 -7.39 -6.63
N GLY A 108 12.41 -7.94 -5.70
CA GLY A 108 11.67 -7.17 -4.69
C GLY A 108 10.44 -6.44 -5.23
N LEU A 109 9.96 -6.73 -6.43
CA LEU A 109 8.85 -6.00 -7.06
C LEU A 109 7.58 -6.84 -7.29
N ASP A 110 7.56 -8.11 -6.90
CA ASP A 110 6.45 -9.01 -7.26
C ASP A 110 5.13 -8.55 -6.68
N VAL A 111 5.08 -8.14 -5.41
CA VAL A 111 3.86 -7.64 -4.78
C VAL A 111 3.46 -6.29 -5.38
N GLN A 112 4.43 -5.38 -5.59
CA GLN A 112 4.17 -4.09 -6.21
C GLN A 112 3.56 -4.23 -7.61
N ARG A 113 4.07 -5.17 -8.43
CA ARG A 113 3.51 -5.44 -9.77
C ARG A 113 2.06 -5.90 -9.71
N ARG A 114 1.69 -6.75 -8.74
CA ARG A 114 0.30 -7.18 -8.54
C ARG A 114 -0.61 -6.02 -8.17
N ILE A 115 -0.15 -5.15 -7.27
CA ILE A 115 -0.87 -3.93 -6.87
C ILE A 115 -1.07 -3.02 -8.09
N ILE A 116 0.00 -2.74 -8.84
CA ILE A 116 -0.03 -1.84 -9.99
C ILE A 116 -0.95 -2.35 -11.09
N ALA A 117 -0.90 -3.67 -11.39
CA ALA A 117 -1.67 -4.27 -12.47
C ALA A 117 -3.18 -4.09 -12.31
N ALA A 118 -3.70 -4.16 -11.09
CA ALA A 118 -5.13 -4.03 -10.81
C ALA A 118 -5.56 -2.60 -10.39
N ALA A 119 -4.62 -1.69 -10.15
CA ALA A 119 -4.91 -0.37 -9.57
C ALA A 119 -5.98 0.41 -10.33
N ARG A 120 -5.96 0.37 -11.68
CA ARG A 120 -6.93 1.12 -12.50
C ARG A 120 -8.39 0.68 -12.36
N GLU A 121 -8.62 -0.57 -11.93
CA GLU A 121 -10.00 -1.04 -11.68
C GLU A 121 -10.58 -0.42 -10.40
N TRP A 122 -9.72 -0.03 -9.47
CA TRP A 122 -10.10 0.49 -8.16
C TRP A 122 -10.05 2.00 -8.07
N LEU A 123 -9.09 2.62 -8.76
CA LEU A 123 -8.92 4.08 -8.75
C LEU A 123 -10.11 4.79 -9.43
N ALA A 124 -10.57 5.85 -8.79
CA ALA A 124 -11.46 6.83 -9.42
C ALA A 124 -10.72 7.57 -10.55
N PRO A 125 -11.43 8.17 -11.51
CA PRO A 125 -10.80 9.08 -12.47
C PRO A 125 -10.01 10.18 -11.76
N GLY A 126 -8.72 10.32 -12.11
CA GLY A 126 -7.80 11.24 -11.46
C GLY A 126 -7.28 10.79 -10.09
N GLY A 127 -7.65 9.59 -9.62
CA GLY A 127 -7.11 8.99 -8.41
C GLY A 127 -5.62 8.62 -8.53
N SER A 128 -4.97 8.38 -7.41
CA SER A 128 -3.52 8.14 -7.36
C SER A 128 -3.19 6.88 -6.57
N LEU A 129 -2.20 6.13 -7.07
CA LEU A 129 -1.52 5.04 -6.38
C LEU A 129 -0.17 5.55 -5.86
N LEU A 130 0.11 5.35 -4.58
CA LEU A 130 1.38 5.66 -3.93
C LEU A 130 2.01 4.36 -3.44
N ILE A 131 3.23 4.07 -3.87
CA ILE A 131 3.98 2.89 -3.42
C ILE A 131 5.31 3.36 -2.83
N GLU A 132 5.58 2.96 -1.58
CA GLU A 132 6.90 3.09 -0.97
C GLU A 132 7.84 2.04 -1.58
N THR A 133 9.09 2.45 -1.85
CA THR A 133 10.09 1.57 -2.47
C THR A 133 11.50 2.11 -2.21
N SER A 134 12.53 1.36 -2.53
CA SER A 134 13.90 1.85 -2.46
C SER A 134 14.24 2.79 -3.64
N VAL A 135 15.21 3.68 -3.43
CA VAL A 135 15.76 4.54 -4.51
C VAL A 135 16.16 3.70 -5.73
N ARG A 136 16.76 2.52 -5.50
CA ARG A 136 17.21 1.60 -6.54
C ARG A 136 16.05 1.04 -7.38
N GLN A 137 14.92 0.73 -6.74
CA GLN A 137 13.76 0.10 -7.37
C GLN A 137 12.77 1.11 -7.98
N ALA A 138 12.79 2.36 -7.52
CA ALA A 138 11.83 3.38 -7.94
C ALA A 138 11.71 3.54 -9.48
N PRO A 139 12.79 3.47 -10.29
CA PRO A 139 12.66 3.52 -11.75
C PRO A 139 11.86 2.35 -12.33
N ALA A 140 12.04 1.13 -11.81
CA ALA A 140 11.32 -0.06 -12.27
C ALA A 140 9.84 -0.03 -11.83
N THR A 141 9.56 0.43 -10.61
CA THR A 141 8.19 0.68 -10.13
C THR A 141 7.48 1.71 -11.00
N ALA A 142 8.16 2.81 -11.34
CA ALA A 142 7.61 3.84 -12.23
C ALA A 142 7.32 3.30 -13.64
N GLU A 143 8.19 2.44 -14.18
CA GLU A 143 7.96 1.80 -15.48
C GLU A 143 6.76 0.85 -15.45
N ALA A 144 6.61 0.05 -14.38
CA ALA A 144 5.44 -0.80 -14.19
C ALA A 144 4.15 0.03 -14.12
N MET A 145 4.14 1.15 -13.40
CA MET A 145 3.00 2.06 -13.34
C MET A 145 2.67 2.65 -14.72
N ARG A 146 3.69 3.03 -15.50
CA ARG A 146 3.49 3.57 -16.86
C ARG A 146 2.90 2.52 -17.79
N ALA A 147 3.40 1.28 -17.73
CA ALA A 147 2.86 0.16 -18.50
C ALA A 147 1.40 -0.16 -18.14
N ALA A 148 1.01 0.04 -16.87
CA ALA A 148 -0.38 -0.08 -16.40
C ALA A 148 -1.27 1.15 -16.74
N GLY A 149 -0.73 2.17 -17.45
CA GLY A 149 -1.48 3.36 -17.86
C GLY A 149 -1.68 4.41 -16.76
N LEU A 150 -0.82 4.40 -15.74
CA LEU A 150 -0.71 5.48 -14.77
C LEU A 150 0.40 6.46 -15.18
N GLU A 151 0.31 7.70 -14.74
CA GLU A 151 1.36 8.72 -14.90
C GLU A 151 2.25 8.74 -13.66
N PRO A 152 3.46 8.11 -13.69
CA PRO A 152 4.30 8.00 -12.50
C PRO A 152 5.14 9.26 -12.27
N ARG A 153 5.32 9.58 -10.98
CA ARG A 153 6.30 10.55 -10.46
C ARG A 153 7.04 9.91 -9.30
N ILE A 154 8.37 9.94 -9.34
CA ILE A 154 9.23 9.52 -8.23
C ILE A 154 9.42 10.73 -7.31
N VAL A 155 9.24 10.53 -6.00
CA VAL A 155 9.47 11.52 -4.96
C VAL A 155 10.41 10.89 -3.94
N HIS A 156 11.49 11.57 -3.62
CA HIS A 156 12.45 11.19 -2.59
C HIS A 156 12.53 12.33 -1.56
N ASP A 157 12.48 11.95 -0.29
CA ASP A 157 12.66 12.85 0.84
C ASP A 157 14.00 12.51 1.50
N GLU A 158 14.96 13.45 1.44
CA GLU A 158 16.31 13.25 1.97
C GLU A 158 16.34 13.24 3.49
N ASP A 159 15.44 13.97 4.17
CA ASP A 159 15.39 14.06 5.62
C ASP A 159 14.84 12.78 6.25
N LEU A 160 13.91 12.13 5.57
CA LEU A 160 13.29 10.86 6.00
C LEU A 160 13.96 9.63 5.39
N ASP A 161 14.89 9.81 4.45
CA ASP A 161 15.45 8.74 3.59
C ASP A 161 14.37 7.82 2.99
N ALA A 162 13.25 8.43 2.59
CA ALA A 162 12.10 7.73 2.08
C ALA A 162 11.88 8.01 0.60
N THR A 163 11.49 6.98 -0.15
CA THR A 163 11.19 7.10 -1.59
C THR A 163 9.83 6.53 -1.88
N ILE A 164 9.00 7.28 -2.58
CA ILE A 164 7.72 6.83 -3.09
C ILE A 164 7.63 7.01 -4.60
N VAL A 165 6.86 6.15 -5.26
CA VAL A 165 6.41 6.37 -6.63
C VAL A 165 4.90 6.62 -6.58
N ALA A 166 4.49 7.79 -7.04
CA ALA A 166 3.09 8.20 -7.13
C ALA A 166 2.63 8.11 -8.59
N GLY A 167 1.66 7.22 -8.88
CA GLY A 167 1.08 7.03 -10.21
C GLY A 167 -0.35 7.55 -10.26
N ARG A 168 -0.65 8.49 -11.19
CA ARG A 168 -1.99 9.07 -11.33
C ARG A 168 -2.77 8.39 -12.46
N ALA A 169 -4.02 8.02 -12.18
CA ALA A 169 -4.96 7.57 -13.20
C ALA A 169 -5.48 8.75 -14.03
N ARG A 170 -5.54 8.58 -15.35
CA ARG A 170 -6.13 9.58 -16.26
C ARG A 170 -7.64 9.45 -16.29
#